data_2befd9a3ac1fbed55267c036ab33b04b
#
_entry.id   2befd9a3ac1fbed55267c036ab33b04b
#
_cell.length_a   1.000
_cell.length_b   1.000
_cell.length_c   1.000
_cell.angle_alpha   90.00
_cell.angle_beta   90.00
_cell.angle_gamma   90.00
#
_symmetry.space_group_name_H-M   'P 1'
#
loop_
_entity.id
_entity.type
_entity.pdbx_description
1 polymer ?
#
loop_
_entity_poly.entity_id
_entity_poly.type
_entity_poly.pdbx_seq_one_letter_code
_entity_poly.pdbx_strand_id
1 'polypeptide(L)'
;MAEQVDCVVVGAGVVGLAVARALALRGREVLVLEAAHTFGTRTSARNSEVIHAGLYYPQGSLKARLCVQGRALLYAYCAERAIPHQRCGKLVVATADAQRESLRAVQAHALGNGVALQWLEHDEARALEPALECVAALHSPDTGIVDSHALMLGLLADVEQAGGILAVNSAVALMEYAQSAMNIIANDGTHLQATTVVNAAGLAAPALALRTQGLDAVHVPQPRYAKGNYFTLAGRAPFSRLIYPVPEAAGLGVHLTLDLGGQARFGPDVQWVETPDDLAVDPARGQAFYAEVRKYWPGLRDGALEPGYAGIRPKVFDAQGAAITDFVVQGPAAHGVPGLVNLFGIESPGLTSALALGEHVAQIVA
;
A
#
# COMPACT_ATOMS: atom_id res chain seq x y z
N MET A 1 -32.79 19.35 -1.01
CA MET A 1 -32.11 19.63 0.28
C MET A 1 -30.93 18.68 0.37
N ALA A 2 -29.78 19.12 0.86
CA ALA A 2 -28.64 18.22 1.06
C ALA A 2 -28.96 17.24 2.20
N GLU A 3 -28.58 15.98 2.03
CA GLU A 3 -28.69 14.97 3.07
C GLU A 3 -27.54 15.17 4.08
N GLN A 4 -27.87 15.11 5.36
CA GLN A 4 -26.91 15.33 6.46
C GLN A 4 -26.27 14.00 6.84
N VAL A 5 -24.94 13.95 6.91
CA VAL A 5 -24.16 12.78 7.32
C VAL A 5 -23.07 13.25 8.28
N ASP A 6 -22.73 12.47 9.30
CA ASP A 6 -21.67 12.85 10.20
C ASP A 6 -20.28 12.75 9.53
N CYS A 7 -19.93 11.59 8.97
CA CYS A 7 -18.64 11.35 8.34
C CYS A 7 -18.78 10.80 6.93
N VAL A 8 -18.10 11.39 5.96
CA VAL A 8 -17.96 10.86 4.61
C VAL A 8 -16.51 10.44 4.37
N VAL A 9 -16.29 9.20 3.93
CA VAL A 9 -14.99 8.69 3.47
C VAL A 9 -15.05 8.51 1.95
N VAL A 10 -14.20 9.21 1.20
CA VAL A 10 -14.15 9.12 -0.25
C VAL A 10 -13.10 8.10 -0.67
N GLY A 11 -13.56 7.00 -1.27
CA GLY A 11 -12.76 5.87 -1.73
C GLY A 11 -12.86 4.64 -0.81
N ALA A 12 -13.29 3.51 -1.39
CA ALA A 12 -13.40 2.22 -0.72
C ALA A 12 -12.23 1.29 -1.02
N GLY A 13 -11.00 1.82 -1.12
CA GLY A 13 -9.78 1.02 -1.05
C GLY A 13 -9.49 0.59 0.39
N VAL A 14 -8.47 -0.25 0.59
CA VAL A 14 -8.11 -0.78 1.91
C VAL A 14 -7.91 0.32 2.97
N VAL A 15 -7.36 1.47 2.58
CA VAL A 15 -7.13 2.60 3.49
C VAL A 15 -8.45 3.29 3.84
N GLY A 16 -9.29 3.59 2.85
CA GLY A 16 -10.60 4.21 3.10
C GLY A 16 -11.50 3.33 3.96
N LEU A 17 -11.55 2.02 3.70
CA LEU A 17 -12.30 1.07 4.52
C LEU A 17 -11.76 0.97 5.95
N ALA A 18 -10.42 1.00 6.13
CA ALA A 18 -9.83 1.01 7.47
C ALA A 18 -10.13 2.29 8.25
N VAL A 19 -10.13 3.45 7.57
CA VAL A 19 -10.56 4.74 8.15
C VAL A 19 -12.04 4.71 8.52
N ALA A 20 -12.89 4.27 7.60
CA ALA A 20 -14.33 4.15 7.83
C ALA A 20 -14.64 3.26 9.04
N ARG A 21 -13.98 2.09 9.12
CA ARG A 21 -14.05 1.19 10.27
C ARG A 21 -13.65 1.88 11.57
N ALA A 22 -12.50 2.58 11.58
CA ALA A 22 -12.01 3.23 12.79
C ALA A 22 -12.96 4.33 13.29
N LEU A 23 -13.64 5.04 12.40
CA LEU A 23 -14.66 6.04 12.74
C LEU A 23 -15.96 5.39 13.19
N ALA A 24 -16.47 4.39 12.47
CA ALA A 24 -17.72 3.70 12.80
C ALA A 24 -17.66 3.00 14.15
N LEU A 25 -16.52 2.34 14.48
CA LEU A 25 -16.31 1.71 15.79
C LEU A 25 -16.22 2.71 16.95
N ARG A 26 -16.05 4.02 16.65
CA ARG A 26 -16.16 5.11 17.64
C ARG A 26 -17.56 5.71 17.73
N GLY A 27 -18.54 5.07 17.09
CA GLY A 27 -19.94 5.49 17.13
C GLY A 27 -20.26 6.64 16.16
N ARG A 28 -19.39 6.95 15.19
CA ARG A 28 -19.67 7.94 14.16
C ARG A 28 -20.56 7.33 13.07
N GLU A 29 -21.50 8.09 12.54
CA GLU A 29 -22.26 7.72 11.35
C GLU A 29 -21.34 7.89 10.10
N VAL A 30 -21.05 6.80 9.38
CA VAL A 30 -20.10 6.80 8.29
C VAL A 30 -20.73 6.40 6.96
N LEU A 31 -20.59 7.26 5.95
CA LEU A 31 -20.90 6.96 4.55
C LEU A 31 -19.59 6.86 3.76
N VAL A 32 -19.35 5.73 3.12
CA VAL A 32 -18.24 5.52 2.20
C VAL A 32 -18.72 5.71 0.77
N LEU A 33 -18.11 6.65 0.03
CA LEU A 33 -18.41 6.90 -1.39
C LEU A 33 -17.33 6.27 -2.27
N GLU A 34 -17.71 5.34 -3.13
CA GLU A 34 -16.80 4.69 -4.07
C GLU A 34 -17.21 4.99 -5.52
N ALA A 35 -16.26 5.43 -6.33
CA ALA A 35 -16.51 5.77 -7.73
C ALA A 35 -16.77 4.56 -8.62
N ALA A 36 -16.20 3.40 -8.28
CA ALA A 36 -16.37 2.16 -9.03
C ALA A 36 -17.65 1.40 -8.61
N HIS A 37 -17.95 0.34 -9.36
CA HIS A 37 -19.11 -0.53 -9.08
C HIS A 37 -18.91 -1.45 -7.87
N THR A 38 -17.71 -1.51 -7.31
CA THR A 38 -17.37 -2.29 -6.10
C THR A 38 -16.13 -1.71 -5.44
N PHE A 39 -15.86 -2.13 -4.20
CA PHE A 39 -14.67 -1.71 -3.44
C PHE A 39 -13.37 -2.29 -3.99
N GLY A 40 -12.24 -1.66 -3.67
CA GLY A 40 -10.89 -2.20 -3.83
C GLY A 40 -10.36 -2.36 -5.25
N THR A 41 -11.00 -1.80 -6.27
CA THR A 41 -10.73 -2.08 -7.70
C THR A 41 -9.43 -1.52 -8.25
N ARG A 42 -8.78 -0.57 -7.56
CA ARG A 42 -7.57 0.12 -8.01
C ARG A 42 -6.31 -0.42 -7.33
N THR A 43 -5.49 0.43 -6.75
CA THR A 43 -4.21 0.08 -6.10
C THR A 43 -4.34 -1.04 -5.05
N SER A 44 -5.46 -1.11 -4.34
CA SER A 44 -5.70 -2.11 -3.29
C SER A 44 -5.82 -3.55 -3.81
N ALA A 45 -6.26 -3.76 -5.06
CA ALA A 45 -6.30 -5.08 -5.71
C ALA A 45 -5.07 -5.35 -6.60
N ARG A 46 -4.13 -4.42 -6.71
CA ARG A 46 -3.01 -4.49 -7.66
C ARG A 46 -1.68 -4.22 -6.97
N ASN A 47 -1.37 -5.04 -5.98
CA ASN A 47 -0.17 -4.95 -5.16
C ASN A 47 0.41 -6.35 -4.89
N SER A 48 1.50 -6.43 -4.14
CA SER A 48 2.18 -7.69 -3.84
C SER A 48 1.56 -8.48 -2.69
N GLU A 49 0.52 -7.96 -2.02
CA GLU A 49 -0.16 -8.56 -0.87
C GLU A 49 0.76 -8.87 0.33
N VAL A 50 1.87 -8.16 0.42
CA VAL A 50 2.89 -8.37 1.45
C VAL A 50 2.53 -7.63 2.73
N ILE A 51 2.56 -8.35 3.85
CA ILE A 51 2.61 -7.78 5.21
C ILE A 51 4.06 -7.43 5.50
N HIS A 52 4.41 -6.15 5.36
CA HIS A 52 5.77 -5.66 5.53
C HIS A 52 6.16 -5.57 7.01
N ALA A 53 7.41 -5.87 7.33
CA ALA A 53 7.92 -5.75 8.70
C ALA A 53 8.39 -4.33 9.08
N GLY A 54 8.66 -3.44 8.11
CA GLY A 54 9.11 -2.06 8.38
C GLY A 54 10.61 -1.83 8.21
N LEU A 55 11.29 -2.59 7.33
CA LEU A 55 12.75 -2.63 7.23
C LEU A 55 13.40 -1.33 6.70
N TYR A 56 12.77 -0.70 5.69
CA TYR A 56 13.43 0.26 4.80
C TYR A 56 13.02 1.72 5.00
N TYR A 57 12.01 1.98 5.82
CA TYR A 57 11.43 3.34 5.92
C TYR A 57 12.25 4.22 6.85
N PRO A 58 12.44 5.52 6.51
CA PRO A 58 13.20 6.44 7.35
C PRO A 58 12.70 6.44 8.79
N GLN A 59 13.63 6.41 9.74
CA GLN A 59 13.28 6.41 11.17
C GLN A 59 12.44 7.65 11.52
N GLY A 60 11.39 7.43 12.32
CA GLY A 60 10.47 8.48 12.73
C GLY A 60 9.42 8.88 11.67
N SER A 61 9.54 8.42 10.42
CA SER A 61 8.53 8.67 9.39
C SER A 61 7.19 8.02 9.72
N LEU A 62 6.10 8.52 9.13
CA LEU A 62 4.78 7.90 9.24
C LEU A 62 4.80 6.47 8.69
N LYS A 63 5.48 6.25 7.55
CA LYS A 63 5.66 4.91 6.97
C LYS A 63 6.30 3.94 7.97
N ALA A 64 7.37 4.33 8.64
CA ALA A 64 8.06 3.47 9.61
C ALA A 64 7.15 3.12 10.80
N ARG A 65 6.58 4.15 11.45
CA ARG A 65 5.72 3.97 12.63
C ARG A 65 4.46 3.17 12.31
N LEU A 66 3.72 3.59 11.28
CA LEU A 66 2.45 2.97 10.91
C LEU A 66 2.63 1.57 10.30
N CYS A 67 3.78 1.27 9.67
CA CYS A 67 4.06 -0.07 9.20
C CYS A 67 4.27 -1.06 10.36
N VAL A 68 5.09 -0.71 11.34
CA VAL A 68 5.36 -1.58 12.49
C VAL A 68 4.10 -1.79 13.33
N GLN A 69 3.37 -0.71 13.63
CA GLN A 69 2.10 -0.77 14.35
C GLN A 69 1.03 -1.53 13.54
N GLY A 70 0.90 -1.20 12.26
CA GLY A 70 -0.09 -1.78 11.35
C GLY A 70 0.12 -3.27 11.13
N ARG A 71 1.38 -3.73 11.06
CA ARG A 71 1.70 -5.16 10.99
C ARG A 71 1.11 -5.93 12.16
N ALA A 72 1.30 -5.45 13.39
CA ALA A 72 0.77 -6.11 14.58
C ALA A 72 -0.77 -6.14 14.57
N LEU A 73 -1.39 -5.00 14.25
CA LEU A 73 -2.84 -4.89 14.13
C LEU A 73 -3.40 -5.80 13.03
N LEU A 74 -2.72 -5.85 11.87
CA LEU A 74 -3.16 -6.64 10.72
C LEU A 74 -3.13 -8.13 11.01
N TYR A 75 -2.05 -8.66 11.61
CA TYR A 75 -2.01 -10.08 12.01
C TYR A 75 -3.08 -10.42 13.04
N ALA A 76 -3.29 -9.56 14.04
CA ALA A 76 -4.33 -9.76 15.04
C ALA A 76 -5.73 -9.77 14.38
N TYR A 77 -5.99 -8.80 13.51
CA TYR A 77 -7.25 -8.68 12.80
C TYR A 77 -7.52 -9.87 11.86
N CYS A 78 -6.50 -10.29 11.10
CA CYS A 78 -6.62 -11.46 10.24
C CYS A 78 -6.93 -12.74 11.04
N ALA A 79 -6.30 -12.92 12.18
CA ALA A 79 -6.58 -14.07 13.07
C ALA A 79 -8.00 -14.00 13.65
N GLU A 80 -8.45 -12.83 14.12
CA GLU A 80 -9.79 -12.63 14.69
C GLU A 80 -10.90 -12.86 13.65
N ARG A 81 -10.71 -12.38 12.43
CA ARG A 81 -11.72 -12.43 11.36
C ARG A 81 -11.55 -13.63 10.42
N ALA A 82 -10.65 -14.57 10.71
CA ALA A 82 -10.33 -15.70 9.86
C ALA A 82 -9.96 -15.31 8.41
N ILE A 83 -9.31 -14.14 8.25
CA ILE A 83 -8.83 -13.67 6.94
C ILE A 83 -7.61 -14.49 6.55
N PRO A 84 -7.57 -15.08 5.35
CA PRO A 84 -6.43 -15.86 4.88
C PRO A 84 -5.14 -15.03 4.87
N HIS A 85 -4.14 -15.50 5.58
CA HIS A 85 -2.83 -14.89 5.67
C HIS A 85 -1.77 -15.91 6.05
N GLN A 86 -0.51 -15.61 5.77
CA GLN A 86 0.60 -16.48 6.12
C GLN A 86 1.81 -15.66 6.55
N ARG A 87 2.39 -15.95 7.71
CA ARG A 87 3.67 -15.41 8.15
C ARG A 87 4.79 -16.27 7.58
N CYS A 88 5.02 -16.17 6.27
CA CYS A 88 5.99 -17.00 5.54
C CYS A 88 7.44 -16.55 5.74
N GLY A 89 7.67 -15.33 6.23
CA GLY A 89 9.00 -14.74 6.32
C GLY A 89 9.52 -14.20 5.00
N LYS A 90 10.66 -13.47 5.09
CA LYS A 90 11.37 -12.92 3.95
C LYS A 90 12.87 -13.03 4.14
N LEU A 91 13.61 -13.34 3.10
CA LEU A 91 15.06 -13.20 3.03
C LEU A 91 15.42 -11.97 2.20
N VAL A 92 16.16 -11.02 2.78
CA VAL A 92 16.84 -9.96 2.04
C VAL A 92 18.22 -10.46 1.72
N VAL A 93 18.58 -10.60 0.45
CA VAL A 93 19.75 -11.37 0.02
C VAL A 93 20.82 -10.50 -0.63
N ALA A 94 22.08 -10.74 -0.27
CA ALA A 94 23.25 -10.27 -0.97
C ALA A 94 23.77 -11.39 -1.90
N THR A 95 23.87 -11.12 -3.19
CA THR A 95 24.34 -12.08 -4.20
C THR A 95 25.81 -11.93 -4.54
N ALA A 96 26.48 -10.90 -3.99
CA ALA A 96 27.91 -10.65 -4.11
C ALA A 96 28.47 -10.09 -2.79
N ASP A 97 29.76 -10.37 -2.49
CA ASP A 97 30.39 -9.91 -1.25
C ASP A 97 30.38 -8.38 -1.10
N ALA A 98 30.47 -7.63 -2.20
CA ALA A 98 30.38 -6.16 -2.19
C ALA A 98 29.04 -5.64 -1.61
N GLN A 99 27.98 -6.45 -1.60
CA GLN A 99 26.66 -6.09 -1.06
C GLN A 99 26.51 -6.35 0.43
N ARG A 100 27.46 -7.03 1.09
CA ARG A 100 27.40 -7.34 2.53
C ARG A 100 27.28 -6.09 3.40
N GLU A 101 27.98 -5.01 3.03
CA GLU A 101 27.90 -3.75 3.76
C GLU A 101 26.51 -3.13 3.65
N SER A 102 25.93 -3.11 2.44
CA SER A 102 24.55 -2.65 2.23
C SER A 102 23.55 -3.49 3.03
N LEU A 103 23.75 -4.80 3.12
CA LEU A 103 22.92 -5.68 3.92
C LEU A 103 23.01 -5.35 5.43
N ARG A 104 24.23 -5.09 5.96
CA ARG A 104 24.41 -4.63 7.34
C ARG A 104 23.75 -3.28 7.61
N ALA A 105 23.80 -2.36 6.64
CA ALA A 105 23.11 -1.08 6.74
C ALA A 105 21.59 -1.27 6.84
N VAL A 106 21.02 -2.19 6.06
CA VAL A 106 19.57 -2.55 6.16
C VAL A 106 19.26 -3.12 7.56
N GLN A 107 20.13 -4.00 8.12
CA GLN A 107 19.92 -4.57 9.45
C GLN A 107 19.93 -3.50 10.53
N ALA A 108 20.92 -2.60 10.51
CA ALA A 108 21.04 -1.50 11.47
C ALA A 108 19.85 -0.53 11.35
N HIS A 109 19.43 -0.22 10.13
CA HIS A 109 18.28 0.64 9.86
C HIS A 109 16.97 0.03 10.41
N ALA A 110 16.74 -1.26 10.12
CA ALA A 110 15.58 -1.99 10.62
C ALA A 110 15.52 -2.02 12.16
N LEU A 111 16.66 -2.24 12.82
CA LEU A 111 16.76 -2.21 14.28
C LEU A 111 16.33 -0.85 14.85
N GLY A 112 16.70 0.25 14.19
CA GLY A 112 16.25 1.60 14.55
C GLY A 112 14.74 1.83 14.42
N ASN A 113 14.05 1.03 13.60
CA ASN A 113 12.59 1.00 13.50
C ASN A 113 11.96 -0.04 14.47
N GLY A 114 12.74 -0.66 15.36
CA GLY A 114 12.26 -1.70 16.28
C GLY A 114 12.04 -3.06 15.61
N VAL A 115 12.68 -3.31 14.45
CA VAL A 115 12.56 -4.57 13.71
C VAL A 115 13.87 -5.35 13.78
N ALA A 116 13.87 -6.48 14.49
CA ALA A 116 15.00 -7.37 14.58
C ALA A 116 15.07 -8.27 13.33
N LEU A 117 16.26 -8.34 12.72
CA LEU A 117 16.58 -9.21 11.60
C LEU A 117 17.72 -10.15 11.97
N GLN A 118 17.58 -11.41 11.61
CA GLN A 118 18.63 -12.41 11.80
C GLN A 118 19.57 -12.38 10.61
N TRP A 119 20.88 -12.22 10.88
CA TRP A 119 21.92 -12.41 9.87
C TRP A 119 22.11 -13.89 9.61
N LEU A 120 22.20 -14.27 8.33
CA LEU A 120 22.46 -15.62 7.85
C LEU A 120 23.64 -15.60 6.89
N GLU A 121 24.58 -16.51 7.08
CA GLU A 121 25.61 -16.81 6.09
C GLU A 121 25.05 -17.73 5.01
N HIS A 122 25.83 -17.93 3.94
CA HIS A 122 25.43 -18.72 2.76
C HIS A 122 24.73 -20.06 3.12
N ASP A 123 25.39 -20.89 3.95
CA ASP A 123 24.88 -22.24 4.27
C ASP A 123 23.59 -22.19 5.09
N GLU A 124 23.47 -21.24 6.00
CA GLU A 124 22.26 -21.03 6.80
C GLU A 124 21.08 -20.56 5.93
N ALA A 125 21.32 -19.66 4.98
CA ALA A 125 20.31 -19.19 4.04
C ALA A 125 19.84 -20.32 3.12
N ARG A 126 20.76 -21.14 2.62
CA ARG A 126 20.46 -22.33 1.79
C ARG A 126 19.75 -23.44 2.57
N ALA A 127 20.04 -23.61 3.85
CA ALA A 127 19.29 -24.55 4.68
C ALA A 127 17.80 -24.16 4.80
N LEU A 128 17.49 -22.85 4.77
CA LEU A 128 16.11 -22.37 4.75
C LEU A 128 15.47 -22.46 3.35
N GLU A 129 16.22 -22.16 2.29
CA GLU A 129 15.76 -22.12 0.90
C GLU A 129 16.81 -22.77 -0.02
N PRO A 130 16.72 -24.08 -0.26
CA PRO A 130 17.77 -24.84 -0.98
C PRO A 130 18.06 -24.40 -2.42
N ALA A 131 17.10 -23.73 -3.07
CA ALA A 131 17.26 -23.18 -4.42
C ALA A 131 17.89 -21.78 -4.46
N LEU A 132 18.10 -21.16 -3.28
CA LEU A 132 18.66 -19.82 -3.16
C LEU A 132 20.17 -19.82 -3.37
N GLU A 133 20.64 -18.83 -4.16
CA GLU A 133 22.06 -18.51 -4.30
C GLU A 133 22.32 -17.11 -3.75
N CYS A 134 23.12 -17.01 -2.71
CA CYS A 134 23.50 -15.75 -2.07
C CYS A 134 24.81 -15.92 -1.26
N VAL A 135 25.48 -14.84 -0.96
CA VAL A 135 26.68 -14.84 -0.08
C VAL A 135 26.30 -14.60 1.38
N ALA A 136 25.18 -13.90 1.61
CA ALA A 136 24.61 -13.67 2.95
C ALA A 136 23.13 -13.24 2.79
N ALA A 137 22.36 -13.36 3.87
CA ALA A 137 20.98 -12.90 3.90
C ALA A 137 20.59 -12.31 5.25
N LEU A 138 19.50 -11.51 5.27
CA LEU A 138 18.78 -11.13 6.47
C LEU A 138 17.44 -11.82 6.49
N HIS A 139 17.16 -12.58 7.51
CA HIS A 139 15.85 -13.19 7.72
C HIS A 139 14.93 -12.24 8.51
N SER A 140 13.79 -11.92 7.91
CA SER A 140 12.68 -11.16 8.51
C SER A 140 11.52 -12.11 8.78
N PRO A 141 11.41 -12.69 9.97
CA PRO A 141 10.39 -13.70 10.27
C PRO A 141 8.96 -13.12 10.33
N ASP A 142 8.85 -11.82 10.59
CA ASP A 142 7.56 -11.12 10.73
C ASP A 142 6.95 -10.64 9.41
N THR A 143 7.66 -10.80 8.30
CA THR A 143 7.10 -10.55 6.98
C THR A 143 6.15 -11.69 6.60
N GLY A 144 5.05 -11.34 5.93
CA GLY A 144 4.07 -12.32 5.47
C GLY A 144 3.29 -11.86 4.26
N ILE A 145 2.22 -12.57 3.98
CA ILE A 145 1.27 -12.30 2.90
C ILE A 145 -0.16 -12.40 3.41
N VAL A 146 -1.08 -11.69 2.78
CA VAL A 146 -2.50 -11.65 3.14
C VAL A 146 -3.36 -11.63 1.89
N ASP A 147 -4.54 -12.24 1.94
CA ASP A 147 -5.60 -12.01 0.96
C ASP A 147 -6.15 -10.58 1.12
N SER A 148 -5.75 -9.69 0.24
CA SER A 148 -6.13 -8.28 0.29
C SER A 148 -7.62 -8.07 0.03
N HIS A 149 -8.27 -8.94 -0.76
CA HIS A 149 -9.70 -8.87 -1.01
C HIS A 149 -10.49 -9.29 0.22
N ALA A 150 -10.15 -10.43 0.82
CA ALA A 150 -10.77 -10.90 2.06
C ALA A 150 -10.56 -9.90 3.22
N LEU A 151 -9.38 -9.24 3.29
CA LEU A 151 -9.13 -8.16 4.24
C LEU A 151 -10.11 -7.01 4.05
N MET A 152 -10.27 -6.51 2.82
CA MET A 152 -11.19 -5.40 2.54
C MET A 152 -12.64 -5.78 2.78
N LEU A 153 -13.04 -7.00 2.46
CA LEU A 153 -14.38 -7.52 2.77
C LEU A 153 -14.65 -7.56 4.28
N GLY A 154 -13.66 -8.01 5.08
CA GLY A 154 -13.76 -7.98 6.54
C GLY A 154 -13.89 -6.56 7.09
N LEU A 155 -13.08 -5.61 6.58
CA LEU A 155 -13.19 -4.20 6.97
C LEU A 155 -14.55 -3.60 6.63
N LEU A 156 -15.08 -3.89 5.43
CA LEU A 156 -16.41 -3.45 5.02
C LEU A 156 -17.50 -4.04 5.93
N ALA A 157 -17.42 -5.34 6.22
CA ALA A 157 -18.36 -5.98 7.13
C ALA A 157 -18.38 -5.32 8.51
N ASP A 158 -17.21 -4.94 9.06
CA ASP A 158 -17.13 -4.21 10.33
C ASP A 158 -17.79 -2.82 10.23
N VAL A 159 -17.59 -2.11 9.11
CA VAL A 159 -18.25 -0.81 8.85
C VAL A 159 -19.76 -0.97 8.86
N GLU A 160 -20.28 -1.94 8.11
CA GLU A 160 -21.73 -2.21 8.00
C GLU A 160 -22.34 -2.68 9.33
N GLN A 161 -21.66 -3.55 10.08
CA GLN A 161 -22.08 -3.98 11.42
C GLN A 161 -22.15 -2.83 12.42
N ALA A 162 -21.30 -1.82 12.26
CA ALA A 162 -21.32 -0.60 13.06
C ALA A 162 -22.30 0.46 12.54
N GLY A 163 -23.13 0.14 11.53
CA GLY A 163 -24.17 1.01 10.97
C GLY A 163 -23.68 1.92 9.84
N GLY A 164 -22.43 1.78 9.37
CA GLY A 164 -21.94 2.52 8.21
C GLY A 164 -22.45 1.97 6.89
N ILE A 165 -22.39 2.77 5.84
CA ILE A 165 -22.94 2.45 4.52
C ILE A 165 -21.86 2.62 3.45
N LEU A 166 -21.79 1.68 2.49
CA LEU A 166 -21.01 1.82 1.26
C LEU A 166 -21.93 2.17 0.09
N ALA A 167 -21.72 3.34 -0.51
CA ALA A 167 -22.35 3.76 -1.76
C ALA A 167 -21.37 3.62 -2.92
N VAL A 168 -21.61 2.65 -3.80
CA VAL A 168 -20.83 2.43 -5.03
C VAL A 168 -21.38 3.27 -6.19
N ASN A 169 -20.60 3.40 -7.28
CA ASN A 169 -20.92 4.27 -8.44
C ASN A 169 -21.17 5.74 -8.03
N SER A 170 -20.59 6.16 -6.90
CA SER A 170 -20.82 7.46 -6.27
C SER A 170 -19.54 8.31 -6.32
N ALA A 171 -19.09 8.62 -7.53
CA ALA A 171 -17.91 9.44 -7.73
C ALA A 171 -18.15 10.89 -7.27
N VAL A 172 -17.27 11.43 -6.43
CA VAL A 172 -17.35 12.82 -5.96
C VAL A 172 -16.81 13.76 -7.03
N ALA A 173 -17.65 14.71 -7.44
CA ALA A 173 -17.33 15.74 -8.42
C ALA A 173 -16.64 16.95 -7.78
N LEU A 174 -17.17 17.41 -6.66
CA LEU A 174 -16.77 18.65 -6.00
C LEU A 174 -16.93 18.52 -4.49
N MET A 175 -16.06 19.16 -3.73
CA MET A 175 -16.23 19.41 -2.31
C MET A 175 -16.09 20.90 -2.02
N GLU A 176 -16.77 21.41 -1.01
CA GLU A 176 -16.74 22.79 -0.59
C GLU A 176 -16.94 22.89 0.92
N TYR A 177 -16.11 23.67 1.60
CA TYR A 177 -16.39 24.04 2.97
C TYR A 177 -17.19 25.34 3.02
N ALA A 178 -18.45 25.24 3.37
CA ALA A 178 -19.36 26.38 3.48
C ALA A 178 -20.37 26.18 4.63
N GLN A 179 -20.78 27.26 5.27
CA GLN A 179 -21.78 27.23 6.35
C GLN A 179 -21.43 26.26 7.50
N SER A 180 -20.14 26.19 7.85
CA SER A 180 -19.62 25.35 8.93
C SER A 180 -19.71 23.82 8.69
N ALA A 181 -19.88 23.40 7.44
CA ALA A 181 -19.90 21.99 7.03
C ALA A 181 -19.19 21.77 5.68
N MET A 182 -18.86 20.53 5.40
CA MET A 182 -18.36 20.10 4.10
C MET A 182 -19.55 19.71 3.22
N ASN A 183 -19.76 20.44 2.12
CA ASN A 183 -20.70 20.08 1.08
C ASN A 183 -19.99 19.16 0.06
N ILE A 184 -20.61 18.05 -0.28
CA ILE A 184 -20.10 17.06 -1.24
C ILE A 184 -21.15 16.93 -2.36
N ILE A 185 -20.70 17.05 -3.60
CA ILE A 185 -21.52 16.87 -4.80
C ILE A 185 -20.99 15.67 -5.55
N ALA A 186 -21.81 14.64 -5.70
CA ALA A 186 -21.49 13.47 -6.53
C ALA A 186 -21.82 13.74 -8.02
N ASN A 187 -21.22 12.92 -8.90
CA ASN A 187 -21.40 13.08 -10.36
C ASN A 187 -22.87 12.90 -10.84
N ASP A 188 -23.67 12.17 -10.09
CA ASP A 188 -25.09 11.97 -10.35
C ASP A 188 -26.00 13.13 -9.89
N GLY A 189 -25.39 14.15 -9.29
CA GLY A 189 -26.08 15.33 -8.75
C GLY A 189 -26.56 15.15 -7.30
N THR A 190 -26.21 14.06 -6.62
CA THR A 190 -26.50 13.89 -5.18
C THR A 190 -25.72 14.93 -4.38
N HIS A 191 -26.39 15.59 -3.44
CA HIS A 191 -25.82 16.60 -2.54
C HIS A 191 -25.83 16.08 -1.10
N LEU A 192 -24.65 16.01 -0.48
CA LEU A 192 -24.45 15.64 0.92
C LEU A 192 -23.82 16.80 1.68
N GLN A 193 -24.08 16.86 2.96
CA GLN A 193 -23.42 17.77 3.89
C GLN A 193 -22.88 16.98 5.07
N ALA A 194 -21.56 17.10 5.35
CA ALA A 194 -20.90 16.31 6.37
C ALA A 194 -20.09 17.19 7.34
N THR A 195 -19.98 16.75 8.60
CA THR A 195 -19.08 17.40 9.59
C THR A 195 -17.63 17.02 9.34
N THR A 196 -17.40 15.80 8.86
CA THR A 196 -16.06 15.27 8.56
C THR A 196 -16.03 14.63 7.18
N VAL A 197 -15.01 14.96 6.39
CA VAL A 197 -14.73 14.31 5.10
C VAL A 197 -13.29 13.83 5.08
N VAL A 198 -13.10 12.55 4.77
CA VAL A 198 -11.75 11.98 4.57
C VAL A 198 -11.57 11.64 3.09
N ASN A 199 -10.66 12.34 2.43
CA ASN A 199 -10.26 12.06 1.06
C ASN A 199 -9.24 10.90 1.05
N ALA A 200 -9.73 9.68 0.90
CA ALA A 200 -8.96 8.44 0.76
C ALA A 200 -9.02 7.89 -0.68
N ALA A 201 -9.21 8.77 -1.68
CA ALA A 201 -9.42 8.42 -3.09
C ALA A 201 -8.15 7.89 -3.81
N GLY A 202 -7.06 7.62 -3.10
CA GLY A 202 -5.86 6.99 -3.63
C GLY A 202 -5.23 7.79 -4.79
N LEU A 203 -5.17 7.20 -5.99
CA LEU A 203 -4.63 7.86 -7.19
C LEU A 203 -5.40 9.13 -7.57
N ALA A 204 -6.68 9.22 -7.25
CA ALA A 204 -7.53 10.38 -7.54
C ALA A 204 -7.53 11.44 -6.42
N ALA A 205 -6.92 11.16 -5.26
CA ALA A 205 -6.97 12.05 -4.10
C ALA A 205 -6.42 13.47 -4.37
N PRO A 206 -5.28 13.66 -5.06
CA PRO A 206 -4.82 15.01 -5.39
C PRO A 206 -5.78 15.77 -6.32
N ALA A 207 -6.32 15.09 -7.33
CA ALA A 207 -7.26 15.71 -8.26
C ALA A 207 -8.59 16.10 -7.57
N LEU A 208 -9.07 15.32 -6.62
CA LEU A 208 -10.23 15.66 -5.81
C LEU A 208 -9.93 16.85 -4.88
N ALA A 209 -8.76 16.86 -4.25
CA ALA A 209 -8.33 17.97 -3.39
C ALA A 209 -8.25 19.29 -4.16
N LEU A 210 -7.74 19.31 -5.41
CA LEU A 210 -7.72 20.49 -6.28
C LEU A 210 -9.12 21.00 -6.63
N ARG A 211 -10.15 20.17 -6.58
CA ARG A 211 -11.55 20.55 -6.78
C ARG A 211 -12.28 20.88 -5.46
N THR A 212 -11.57 20.92 -4.35
CA THR A 212 -12.15 21.27 -3.05
C THR A 212 -12.11 22.79 -2.88
N GLN A 213 -13.25 23.43 -2.94
CA GLN A 213 -13.35 24.88 -2.73
C GLN A 213 -13.07 25.23 -1.27
N GLY A 214 -12.25 26.26 -1.08
CA GLY A 214 -11.74 26.64 0.23
C GLY A 214 -10.41 25.99 0.64
N LEU A 215 -9.93 25.01 -0.12
CA LEU A 215 -8.59 24.44 0.07
C LEU A 215 -7.59 25.14 -0.86
N ASP A 216 -6.52 25.72 -0.29
CA ASP A 216 -5.44 26.31 -1.09
C ASP A 216 -4.65 25.19 -1.80
N ALA A 217 -4.44 25.37 -3.11
CA ALA A 217 -3.70 24.40 -3.96
C ALA A 217 -2.25 24.17 -3.48
N VAL A 218 -1.66 25.08 -2.69
CA VAL A 218 -0.32 24.90 -2.09
C VAL A 218 -0.23 23.64 -1.20
N HIS A 219 -1.35 23.21 -0.64
CA HIS A 219 -1.45 22.02 0.19
C HIS A 219 -1.62 20.71 -0.61
N VAL A 220 -1.79 20.81 -1.94
CA VAL A 220 -2.05 19.65 -2.78
C VAL A 220 -0.77 19.25 -3.53
N PRO A 221 -0.19 18.08 -3.23
CA PRO A 221 1.02 17.64 -3.91
C PRO A 221 0.72 17.22 -5.35
N GLN A 222 1.74 17.31 -6.21
CA GLN A 222 1.66 16.92 -7.61
C GLN A 222 1.69 15.39 -7.75
N PRO A 223 0.68 14.74 -8.36
CA PRO A 223 0.68 13.31 -8.56
C PRO A 223 1.59 12.93 -9.74
N ARG A 224 2.27 11.79 -9.60
CA ARG A 224 2.91 11.06 -10.71
C ARG A 224 2.62 9.57 -10.55
N TYR A 225 2.58 8.86 -11.67
CA TYR A 225 2.12 7.49 -11.71
C TYR A 225 3.29 6.55 -12.02
N ALA A 226 3.72 5.77 -11.00
CA ALA A 226 4.76 4.78 -11.15
C ALA A 226 4.13 3.39 -11.29
N LYS A 227 3.96 2.93 -12.52
CA LYS A 227 3.49 1.59 -12.85
C LYS A 227 4.53 0.56 -12.44
N GLY A 228 4.08 -0.51 -11.80
CA GLY A 228 4.86 -1.69 -11.49
C GLY A 228 4.29 -2.89 -12.22
N ASN A 229 5.10 -3.50 -13.08
CA ASN A 229 4.73 -4.69 -13.81
C ASN A 229 5.13 -5.93 -13.03
N TYR A 230 4.26 -6.93 -12.99
CA TYR A 230 4.49 -8.22 -12.36
C TYR A 230 4.47 -9.33 -13.40
N PHE A 231 5.37 -10.29 -13.20
CA PHE A 231 5.41 -11.53 -13.97
C PHE A 231 5.18 -12.71 -13.04
N THR A 232 4.44 -13.70 -13.51
CA THR A 232 4.17 -14.94 -12.77
C THR A 232 5.08 -16.05 -13.25
N LEU A 233 5.42 -16.98 -12.36
CA LEU A 233 6.17 -18.19 -12.73
C LEU A 233 5.24 -19.23 -13.34
N ALA A 234 5.56 -19.72 -14.51
CA ALA A 234 4.94 -20.93 -15.02
C ALA A 234 5.45 -22.14 -14.22
N GLY A 235 4.58 -22.78 -13.44
CA GLY A 235 4.91 -23.92 -12.59
C GLY A 235 5.09 -23.56 -11.11
N ARG A 236 5.65 -24.53 -10.35
CA ARG A 236 5.80 -24.41 -8.90
C ARG A 236 7.03 -23.59 -8.51
N ALA A 237 6.86 -22.69 -7.56
CA ALA A 237 7.97 -21.96 -6.95
C ALA A 237 8.87 -22.89 -6.11
N PRO A 238 10.22 -22.74 -6.19
CA PRO A 238 11.13 -23.53 -5.37
C PRO A 238 11.34 -22.93 -3.97
N PHE A 239 10.63 -21.84 -3.66
CA PHE A 239 10.78 -21.08 -2.43
C PHE A 239 9.53 -21.16 -1.56
N SER A 240 9.73 -21.07 -0.25
CA SER A 240 8.67 -21.00 0.76
C SER A 240 8.58 -19.64 1.43
N ARG A 241 9.57 -18.78 1.22
CA ARG A 241 9.70 -17.40 1.72
C ARG A 241 9.79 -16.41 0.58
N LEU A 242 9.55 -15.14 0.89
CA LEU A 242 9.77 -14.05 -0.06
C LEU A 242 11.29 -13.80 -0.20
N ILE A 243 11.78 -13.60 -1.42
CA ILE A 243 13.20 -13.35 -1.69
C ILE A 243 13.36 -11.95 -2.29
N TYR A 244 14.05 -11.08 -1.59
CA TYR A 244 14.29 -9.69 -1.98
C TYR A 244 15.78 -9.44 -2.11
N PRO A 245 16.33 -9.12 -3.29
CA PRO A 245 17.68 -8.62 -3.39
C PRO A 245 17.88 -7.38 -2.51
N VAL A 246 19.08 -7.21 -1.95
CA VAL A 246 19.44 -5.97 -1.28
C VAL A 246 19.31 -4.80 -2.28
N PRO A 247 18.76 -3.63 -1.86
CA PRO A 247 18.61 -2.49 -2.77
C PRO A 247 19.96 -2.05 -3.36
N GLU A 248 20.03 -1.91 -4.68
CA GLU A 248 21.17 -1.37 -5.42
C GLU A 248 20.80 -0.02 -6.04
N ALA A 249 21.76 0.90 -6.13
CA ALA A 249 21.53 2.25 -6.68
C ALA A 249 21.09 2.24 -8.15
N ALA A 250 21.49 1.25 -8.94
CA ALA A 250 21.20 1.10 -10.36
C ALA A 250 20.48 -0.21 -10.72
N GLY A 251 20.18 -1.06 -9.73
CA GLY A 251 19.58 -2.37 -9.95
C GLY A 251 18.05 -2.31 -10.04
N LEU A 252 17.46 -3.15 -10.90
CA LEU A 252 16.00 -3.32 -10.96
C LEU A 252 15.43 -3.92 -9.68
N GLY A 253 16.24 -4.72 -8.93
CA GLY A 253 15.87 -5.29 -7.64
C GLY A 253 14.59 -6.13 -7.69
N VAL A 254 14.50 -7.09 -8.63
CA VAL A 254 13.29 -7.88 -8.84
C VAL A 254 13.02 -8.78 -7.64
N HIS A 255 11.97 -8.48 -6.91
CA HIS A 255 11.50 -9.27 -5.78
C HIS A 255 10.80 -10.54 -6.25
N LEU A 256 10.97 -11.64 -5.50
CA LEU A 256 10.09 -12.79 -5.57
C LEU A 256 9.11 -12.73 -4.41
N THR A 257 7.83 -12.73 -4.71
CA THR A 257 6.73 -12.87 -3.75
C THR A 257 5.94 -14.14 -4.01
N LEU A 258 5.22 -14.60 -3.02
CA LEU A 258 4.34 -15.76 -3.12
C LEU A 258 2.90 -15.29 -2.85
N ASP A 259 1.93 -15.91 -3.51
CA ASP A 259 0.55 -15.84 -3.05
C ASP A 259 0.24 -16.97 -2.07
N LEU A 260 -0.95 -16.96 -1.50
CA LEU A 260 -1.39 -17.99 -0.54
C LEU A 260 -1.51 -19.39 -1.14
N GLY A 261 -1.56 -19.50 -2.47
CA GLY A 261 -1.49 -20.76 -3.20
C GLY A 261 -0.06 -21.24 -3.47
N GLY A 262 0.96 -20.45 -3.10
CA GLY A 262 2.37 -20.74 -3.34
C GLY A 262 2.84 -20.42 -4.76
N GLN A 263 2.04 -19.68 -5.54
CA GLN A 263 2.44 -19.20 -6.87
C GLN A 263 3.44 -18.06 -6.75
N ALA A 264 4.59 -18.16 -7.41
CA ALA A 264 5.57 -17.09 -7.41
C ALA A 264 5.21 -15.97 -8.38
N ARG A 265 5.42 -14.74 -7.91
CA ARG A 265 5.32 -13.49 -8.67
C ARG A 265 6.64 -12.73 -8.55
N PHE A 266 7.09 -12.17 -9.66
CA PHE A 266 8.32 -11.38 -9.75
C PHE A 266 8.00 -9.92 -10.03
N GLY A 267 8.69 -9.03 -9.35
CA GLY A 267 8.48 -7.59 -9.47
C GLY A 267 8.07 -6.93 -8.15
N PRO A 268 7.53 -5.71 -8.21
CA PRO A 268 7.33 -4.96 -9.46
C PRO A 268 8.58 -4.23 -9.92
N ASP A 269 8.67 -3.96 -11.22
CA ASP A 269 9.59 -2.97 -11.76
C ASP A 269 9.08 -1.53 -11.54
N VAL A 270 9.68 -0.56 -12.23
CA VAL A 270 9.23 0.83 -12.26
C VAL A 270 9.14 1.32 -13.70
N GLN A 271 7.94 1.77 -14.07
CA GLN A 271 7.67 2.43 -15.33
C GLN A 271 6.83 3.69 -15.07
N TRP A 272 7.35 4.85 -15.41
CA TRP A 272 6.57 6.07 -15.32
C TRP A 272 5.55 6.12 -16.45
N VAL A 273 4.28 6.44 -16.10
CA VAL A 273 3.17 6.55 -17.05
C VAL A 273 2.43 7.86 -16.83
N GLU A 274 1.78 8.37 -17.88
CA GLU A 274 1.07 9.65 -17.83
C GLU A 274 -0.31 9.54 -17.18
N THR A 275 -0.94 8.36 -17.26
CA THR A 275 -2.28 8.13 -16.72
C THR A 275 -2.30 6.95 -15.75
N PRO A 276 -3.20 6.98 -14.74
CA PRO A 276 -3.35 5.86 -13.80
C PRO A 276 -4.09 4.65 -14.38
N ASP A 277 -4.52 4.71 -15.64
CA ASP A 277 -5.33 3.68 -16.29
C ASP A 277 -4.53 2.74 -17.20
N ASP A 278 -3.25 3.04 -17.45
CA ASP A 278 -2.35 2.14 -18.18
C ASP A 278 -1.92 0.96 -17.30
N LEU A 279 -2.67 -0.13 -17.39
CA LEU A 279 -2.46 -1.37 -16.64
C LEU A 279 -2.00 -2.55 -17.52
N ALA A 280 -1.71 -2.30 -18.82
CA ALA A 280 -1.20 -3.33 -19.71
C ALA A 280 0.25 -3.70 -19.34
N VAL A 281 0.56 -4.98 -19.24
CA VAL A 281 1.92 -5.46 -19.02
C VAL A 281 2.55 -5.74 -20.37
N ASP A 282 3.66 -5.05 -20.67
CA ASP A 282 4.46 -5.35 -21.87
C ASP A 282 5.29 -6.62 -21.65
N PRO A 283 5.04 -7.70 -22.41
CA PRO A 283 5.78 -8.97 -22.29
C PRO A 283 7.30 -8.81 -22.45
N ALA A 284 7.74 -7.86 -23.27
CA ALA A 284 9.16 -7.64 -23.54
C ALA A 284 9.94 -7.22 -22.29
N ARG A 285 9.29 -6.58 -21.31
CA ARG A 285 9.90 -6.20 -20.03
C ARG A 285 10.37 -7.40 -19.21
N GLY A 286 9.75 -8.57 -19.39
CA GLY A 286 10.15 -9.81 -18.73
C GLY A 286 11.59 -10.22 -18.98
N GLN A 287 12.19 -9.81 -20.10
CA GLN A 287 13.59 -10.15 -20.41
C GLN A 287 14.57 -9.60 -19.36
N ALA A 288 14.36 -8.38 -18.87
CA ALA A 288 15.20 -7.79 -17.82
C ALA A 288 15.08 -8.54 -16.48
N PHE A 289 13.96 -9.18 -16.23
CA PHE A 289 13.72 -9.93 -14.99
C PHE A 289 14.58 -11.18 -14.88
N TYR A 290 14.83 -11.90 -15.99
CA TYR A 290 15.65 -13.11 -16.00
C TYR A 290 17.06 -12.87 -15.45
N ALA A 291 17.71 -11.81 -15.91
CA ALA A 291 19.07 -11.48 -15.47
C ALA A 291 19.11 -11.19 -13.95
N GLU A 292 18.14 -10.43 -13.44
CA GLU A 292 18.08 -10.06 -12.03
C GLU A 292 17.71 -11.24 -11.13
N VAL A 293 16.71 -12.03 -11.52
CA VAL A 293 16.25 -13.19 -10.75
C VAL A 293 17.33 -14.27 -10.70
N ARG A 294 18.05 -14.49 -11.79
CA ARG A 294 19.13 -15.50 -11.85
C ARG A 294 20.31 -15.18 -10.96
N LYS A 295 20.48 -13.95 -10.48
CA LYS A 295 21.49 -13.61 -9.46
C LYS A 295 21.25 -14.39 -8.17
N TYR A 296 19.99 -14.58 -7.76
CA TYR A 296 19.65 -15.30 -6.55
C TYR A 296 18.97 -16.65 -6.80
N TRP A 297 18.49 -16.91 -8.02
CA TRP A 297 17.93 -18.19 -8.44
C TRP A 297 18.39 -18.58 -9.85
N PRO A 298 19.61 -19.15 -10.00
CA PRO A 298 20.15 -19.58 -11.30
C PRO A 298 19.30 -20.59 -12.03
N GLY A 299 18.45 -21.36 -11.31
CA GLY A 299 17.56 -22.39 -11.86
C GLY A 299 16.35 -21.85 -12.64
N LEU A 300 16.15 -20.53 -12.75
CA LEU A 300 15.05 -19.95 -13.54
C LEU A 300 15.25 -20.24 -15.03
N ARG A 301 14.32 -21.01 -15.61
CA ARG A 301 14.36 -21.42 -17.03
C ARG A 301 13.91 -20.29 -17.94
N ASP A 302 14.44 -20.25 -19.16
CA ASP A 302 13.93 -19.35 -20.20
C ASP A 302 12.45 -19.68 -20.51
N GLY A 303 11.66 -18.65 -20.77
CA GLY A 303 10.25 -18.78 -21.08
C GLY A 303 9.35 -19.08 -19.86
N ALA A 304 9.90 -19.15 -18.65
CA ALA A 304 9.13 -19.49 -17.45
C ALA A 304 8.39 -18.29 -16.83
N LEU A 305 8.70 -17.05 -17.25
CA LEU A 305 8.02 -15.86 -16.77
C LEU A 305 6.93 -15.43 -17.75
N GLU A 306 5.70 -15.39 -17.26
CA GLU A 306 4.51 -14.97 -18.01
C GLU A 306 4.05 -13.59 -17.50
N PRO A 307 3.58 -12.67 -18.40
CA PRO A 307 2.98 -11.43 -17.99
C PRO A 307 1.83 -11.68 -16.99
N GLY A 308 1.90 -11.07 -15.83
CA GLY A 308 0.87 -11.15 -14.80
C GLY A 308 -0.06 -9.93 -14.85
N TYR A 309 0.10 -9.03 -13.89
CA TYR A 309 -0.67 -7.80 -13.79
C TYR A 309 0.24 -6.59 -13.55
N ALA A 310 -0.34 -5.40 -13.67
CA ALA A 310 0.32 -4.15 -13.27
C ALA A 310 -0.49 -3.41 -12.21
N GLY A 311 0.21 -2.68 -11.35
CA GLY A 311 -0.37 -1.76 -10.38
C GLY A 311 0.29 -0.38 -10.48
N ILE A 312 -0.46 0.67 -10.15
CA ILE A 312 0.06 2.06 -10.15
C ILE A 312 0.30 2.51 -8.71
N ARG A 313 1.53 2.94 -8.42
CA ARG A 313 1.87 3.56 -7.13
C ARG A 313 1.49 5.04 -7.18
N PRO A 314 0.74 5.57 -6.19
CA PRO A 314 0.37 6.98 -6.08
C PRO A 314 1.58 7.80 -5.60
N LYS A 315 2.54 8.05 -6.46
CA LYS A 315 3.68 8.92 -6.14
C LYS A 315 3.23 10.37 -6.09
N VAL A 316 3.77 11.13 -5.14
CA VAL A 316 3.49 12.56 -4.98
C VAL A 316 4.79 13.34 -4.86
N PHE A 317 4.74 14.58 -5.36
CA PHE A 317 5.88 15.49 -5.45
C PHE A 317 5.47 16.86 -4.89
N ASP A 318 6.41 17.58 -4.32
CA ASP A 318 6.19 18.97 -3.90
C ASP A 318 6.15 19.93 -5.10
N ALA A 319 5.90 21.21 -4.81
CA ALA A 319 5.84 22.26 -5.83
C ALA A 319 7.18 22.49 -6.55
N GLN A 320 8.31 22.09 -5.97
CA GLN A 320 9.64 22.16 -6.54
C GLN A 320 10.00 20.91 -7.36
N GLY A 321 9.12 19.91 -7.39
CA GLY A 321 9.33 18.64 -8.11
C GLY A 321 10.17 17.62 -7.35
N ALA A 322 10.43 17.83 -6.04
CA ALA A 322 11.07 16.83 -5.20
C ALA A 322 10.07 15.76 -4.76
N ALA A 323 10.50 14.50 -4.74
CA ALA A 323 9.64 13.40 -4.35
C ALA A 323 9.33 13.44 -2.85
N ILE A 324 8.04 13.40 -2.51
CA ILE A 324 7.59 13.21 -1.12
C ILE A 324 7.60 11.70 -0.86
N THR A 325 8.51 11.25 -0.02
CA THR A 325 8.77 9.82 0.20
C THR A 325 7.97 9.20 1.34
N ASP A 326 7.41 10.03 2.25
CA ASP A 326 6.56 9.58 3.35
C ASP A 326 5.06 9.62 2.98
N PHE A 327 4.22 9.06 3.83
CA PHE A 327 2.78 9.27 3.77
C PHE A 327 2.43 10.72 4.10
N VAL A 328 1.51 11.30 3.35
CA VAL A 328 0.99 12.63 3.60
C VAL A 328 -0.43 12.52 4.16
N VAL A 329 -0.58 12.83 5.43
CA VAL A 329 -1.87 12.91 6.13
C VAL A 329 -2.04 14.34 6.60
N GLN A 330 -2.98 15.06 5.98
CA GLN A 330 -3.22 16.47 6.26
C GLN A 330 -4.61 16.66 6.83
N GLY A 331 -4.70 17.10 8.07
CA GLY A 331 -5.93 17.54 8.71
C GLY A 331 -6.07 19.06 8.74
N PRO A 332 -7.11 19.59 9.42
CA PRO A 332 -7.40 21.02 9.51
C PRO A 332 -6.21 21.86 10.01
N ALA A 333 -5.39 21.33 10.90
CA ALA A 333 -4.20 22.02 11.42
C ALA A 333 -3.14 22.30 10.34
N ALA A 334 -3.13 21.53 9.25
CA ALA A 334 -2.17 21.72 8.16
C ALA A 334 -2.67 22.68 7.08
N HIS A 335 -3.95 22.63 6.71
CA HIS A 335 -4.50 23.39 5.58
C HIS A 335 -5.65 24.34 5.93
N GLY A 336 -6.04 24.44 7.20
CA GLY A 336 -7.02 25.38 7.68
C GLY A 336 -8.50 25.10 7.33
N VAL A 337 -8.82 24.04 6.59
CA VAL A 337 -10.19 23.68 6.22
C VAL A 337 -10.78 22.76 7.29
N PRO A 338 -11.76 23.21 8.09
CA PRO A 338 -12.36 22.38 9.14
C PRO A 338 -13.03 21.14 8.56
N GLY A 339 -12.95 20.02 9.28
CA GLY A 339 -13.62 18.78 8.92
C GLY A 339 -12.99 18.01 7.74
N LEU A 340 -11.99 18.56 7.04
CA LEU A 340 -11.34 17.87 5.93
C LEU A 340 -10.05 17.16 6.38
N VAL A 341 -9.89 15.90 5.96
CA VAL A 341 -8.60 15.18 6.04
C VAL A 341 -8.25 14.64 4.66
N ASN A 342 -7.05 14.95 4.17
CA ASN A 342 -6.51 14.45 2.91
C ASN A 342 -5.44 13.39 3.15
N LEU A 343 -5.50 12.30 2.37
CA LEU A 343 -4.50 11.22 2.36
C LEU A 343 -3.85 11.16 0.98
N PHE A 344 -2.55 11.53 0.90
CA PHE A 344 -1.81 11.50 -0.35
C PHE A 344 -0.59 10.59 -0.26
N GLY A 345 -0.20 10.00 -1.39
CA GLY A 345 1.01 9.20 -1.47
C GLY A 345 0.97 7.91 -0.66
N ILE A 346 -0.22 7.38 -0.36
CA ILE A 346 -0.35 6.13 0.40
C ILE A 346 -0.06 4.94 -0.52
N GLU A 347 1.22 4.73 -0.79
CA GLU A 347 1.77 3.57 -1.50
C GLU A 347 2.23 2.47 -0.53
N SER A 348 3.14 1.57 -0.92
CA SER A 348 3.77 0.65 0.05
C SER A 348 4.45 1.42 1.19
N PRO A 349 4.15 1.06 2.44
CA PRO A 349 3.44 -0.10 2.97
C PRO A 349 1.95 0.13 3.30
N GLY A 350 1.20 0.86 2.51
CA GLY A 350 -0.18 1.28 2.80
C GLY A 350 -1.13 0.13 3.17
N LEU A 351 -1.02 -1.04 2.52
CA LEU A 351 -1.81 -2.23 2.88
C LEU A 351 -1.51 -2.67 4.33
N THR A 352 -0.24 -2.84 4.68
CA THR A 352 0.18 -3.22 6.03
C THR A 352 -0.22 -2.17 7.07
N SER A 353 -0.12 -0.89 6.70
CA SER A 353 -0.37 0.25 7.58
C SER A 353 -1.85 0.61 7.70
N ALA A 354 -2.75 0.00 6.93
CA ALA A 354 -4.12 0.49 6.75
C ALA A 354 -4.88 0.65 8.07
N LEU A 355 -4.84 -0.35 8.95
CA LEU A 355 -5.50 -0.29 10.25
C LEU A 355 -4.92 0.82 11.15
N ALA A 356 -3.58 0.93 11.21
CA ALA A 356 -2.92 1.99 11.98
C ALA A 356 -3.19 3.39 11.40
N LEU A 357 -3.31 3.50 10.07
CA LEU A 357 -3.72 4.73 9.38
C LEU A 357 -5.15 5.12 9.74
N GLY A 358 -6.07 4.15 9.78
CA GLY A 358 -7.45 4.39 10.22
C GLY A 358 -7.51 4.97 11.62
N GLU A 359 -6.79 4.36 12.57
CA GLU A 359 -6.67 4.86 13.94
C GLU A 359 -6.06 6.27 14.01
N HIS A 360 -5.01 6.52 13.22
CA HIS A 360 -4.34 7.83 13.14
C HIS A 360 -5.28 8.92 12.61
N VAL A 361 -6.03 8.64 11.53
CA VAL A 361 -7.02 9.60 10.99
C VAL A 361 -8.14 9.85 12.00
N ALA A 362 -8.64 8.80 12.65
CA ALA A 362 -9.69 8.95 13.64
C ALA A 362 -9.27 9.81 14.87
N GLN A 363 -7.97 9.84 15.19
CA GLN A 363 -7.43 10.76 16.22
C GLN A 363 -7.36 12.22 15.75
N ILE A 364 -7.19 12.46 14.44
CA ILE A 364 -7.15 13.83 13.89
C ILE A 364 -8.54 14.48 13.91
N VAL A 365 -9.60 13.67 13.76
CA VAL A 365 -10.99 14.15 13.66
C VAL A 365 -11.82 13.91 14.94
N ALA A 366 -11.16 13.51 16.02
CA ALA A 366 -11.77 13.28 17.33
C ALA A 366 -12.23 14.57 18.01
#